data_2e4e63e74dd5364259f15863ff286297
#
_entry.id   2e4e63e74dd5364259f15863ff286297
#
_cell.length_a   1.000
_cell.length_b   1.000
_cell.length_c   1.000
_cell.angle_alpha   90.00
_cell.angle_beta   90.00
_cell.angle_gamma   90.00
#
_symmetry.space_group_name_H-M   'P 1'
#
loop_
_entity.id
_entity.type
_entity.pdbx_description
1 polymer ?
#
loop_
_entity_poly.entity_id
_entity_poly.type
_entity_poly.pdbx_seq_one_letter_code
_entity_poly.pdbx_strand_id
1 'polypeptide(L)'
;MNAAKKLVTFVKKETVLCIAGLLAVVSMFIIHPSADYFGYIDYRVLALLFCFMAVVAGFRSVGLFEWLIKKMLCYVKNARQLELVLVLGCFFASMWITNDVALLTFVPFAVAVLQAAGLTENLIFVIVMQTIAANLGSMCTPIGNPQNLYLYSLSCSPVTAFLKLMFPVTAVSLGLLLVTSLCIPKGEIKVQAERVCLLYTSPSPRD
;
A
#
# COMPACT_ATOMS: atom_id res chain seq x y z
N MET A 1 3.00 -18.99 -33.26
CA MET A 1 3.16 -17.63 -32.65
C MET A 1 4.61 -17.51 -32.20
N ASN A 2 5.42 -16.71 -32.89
CA ASN A 2 6.88 -16.75 -32.83
C ASN A 2 7.42 -16.40 -31.44
N ALA A 3 8.43 -17.15 -30.98
CA ALA A 3 9.14 -16.93 -29.69
C ALA A 3 9.60 -15.46 -29.53
N ALA A 4 10.01 -14.82 -30.61
CA ALA A 4 10.37 -13.41 -30.64
C ALA A 4 9.22 -12.47 -30.21
N LYS A 5 7.97 -12.73 -30.63
CA LYS A 5 6.82 -11.93 -30.20
C LYS A 5 6.53 -12.11 -28.70
N LYS A 6 6.67 -13.32 -28.17
CA LYS A 6 6.53 -13.59 -26.72
C LYS A 6 7.61 -12.88 -25.92
N LEU A 7 8.85 -12.90 -26.39
CA LEU A 7 9.97 -12.21 -25.75
C LEU A 7 9.77 -10.68 -25.72
N VAL A 8 9.39 -10.08 -26.84
CA VAL A 8 9.10 -8.64 -26.92
C VAL A 8 7.94 -8.25 -26.01
N THR A 9 6.90 -9.07 -25.94
CA THR A 9 5.77 -8.84 -25.01
C THR A 9 6.19 -8.96 -23.56
N PHE A 10 7.05 -9.93 -23.23
CA PHE A 10 7.60 -10.07 -21.88
C PHE A 10 8.49 -8.88 -21.49
N VAL A 11 9.40 -8.45 -22.36
CA VAL A 11 10.26 -7.28 -22.12
C VAL A 11 9.43 -6.00 -21.92
N LYS A 12 8.36 -5.80 -22.70
CA LYS A 12 7.47 -4.65 -22.54
C LYS A 12 6.66 -4.70 -21.24
N LYS A 13 6.27 -5.90 -20.78
CA LYS A 13 5.50 -6.08 -19.56
C LYS A 13 6.36 -5.95 -18.31
N GLU A 14 7.58 -6.52 -18.36
CA GLU A 14 8.49 -6.60 -17.22
C GLU A 14 9.78 -5.80 -17.50
N THR A 15 9.64 -4.55 -17.99
CA THR A 15 10.77 -3.70 -18.41
C THR A 15 11.80 -3.50 -17.29
N VAL A 16 11.34 -3.25 -16.06
CA VAL A 16 12.23 -3.03 -14.91
C VAL A 16 13.04 -4.29 -14.60
N LEU A 17 12.41 -5.46 -14.63
CA LEU A 17 13.08 -6.74 -14.41
C LEU A 17 14.13 -7.01 -15.50
N CYS A 18 13.82 -6.71 -16.76
CA CYS A 18 14.76 -6.88 -17.88
C CYS A 18 15.97 -5.94 -17.77
N ILE A 19 15.75 -4.67 -17.39
CA ILE A 19 16.84 -3.71 -17.18
C ILE A 19 17.70 -4.14 -15.99
N ALA A 20 17.10 -4.52 -14.87
CA ALA A 20 17.81 -5.01 -13.69
C ALA A 20 18.64 -6.27 -14.00
N GLY A 21 18.06 -7.22 -14.75
CA GLY A 21 18.76 -8.42 -15.21
C GLY A 21 19.94 -8.12 -16.11
N LEU A 22 19.78 -7.17 -17.04
CA LEU A 22 20.87 -6.73 -17.91
C LEU A 22 22.01 -6.10 -17.10
N LEU A 23 21.69 -5.19 -16.17
CA LEU A 23 22.67 -4.56 -15.30
C LEU A 23 23.37 -5.59 -14.40
N ALA A 24 22.65 -6.59 -13.90
CA ALA A 24 23.24 -7.69 -13.14
C ALA A 24 24.25 -8.49 -13.98
N VAL A 25 23.90 -8.82 -15.23
CA VAL A 25 24.82 -9.51 -16.13
C VAL A 25 26.05 -8.65 -16.44
N VAL A 26 25.89 -7.35 -16.70
CA VAL A 26 27.01 -6.43 -16.93
C VAL A 26 27.90 -6.34 -15.69
N SER A 27 27.34 -6.30 -14.49
CA SER A 27 28.11 -6.26 -13.24
C SER A 27 28.95 -7.51 -13.01
N MET A 28 28.54 -8.68 -13.53
CA MET A 28 29.32 -9.92 -13.45
C MET A 28 30.63 -9.86 -14.22
N PHE A 29 30.75 -8.99 -15.23
CA PHE A 29 32.00 -8.76 -15.94
C PHE A 29 33.00 -7.89 -15.16
N ILE A 30 32.48 -7.08 -14.22
CA ILE A 30 33.29 -6.20 -13.35
C ILE A 30 33.66 -6.94 -12.07
N ILE A 31 32.67 -7.62 -11.46
CA ILE A 31 32.83 -8.38 -10.23
C ILE A 31 32.50 -9.84 -10.56
N HIS A 32 33.52 -10.69 -10.56
CA HIS A 32 33.34 -12.10 -10.90
C HIS A 32 32.45 -12.80 -9.86
N PRO A 33 31.49 -13.63 -10.29
CA PRO A 33 30.65 -14.41 -9.39
C PRO A 33 31.49 -15.32 -8.52
N SER A 34 31.38 -15.16 -7.20
CA SER A 34 32.00 -16.03 -6.20
C SER A 34 30.93 -16.74 -5.35
N ALA A 35 31.32 -17.74 -4.58
CA ALA A 35 30.40 -18.40 -3.65
C ALA A 35 29.85 -17.42 -2.58
N ASP A 36 30.55 -16.32 -2.33
CA ASP A 36 30.15 -15.28 -1.36
C ASP A 36 28.85 -14.57 -1.75
N TYR A 37 28.44 -14.63 -3.03
CA TYR A 37 27.17 -14.07 -3.49
C TYR A 37 25.97 -14.65 -2.76
N PHE A 38 26.02 -15.93 -2.38
CA PHE A 38 24.97 -16.56 -1.58
C PHE A 38 24.93 -16.00 -0.15
N GLY A 39 26.08 -15.53 0.37
CA GLY A 39 26.18 -14.90 1.69
C GLY A 39 25.60 -13.48 1.75
N TYR A 40 25.46 -12.79 0.61
CA TYR A 40 24.85 -11.46 0.57
C TYR A 40 23.32 -11.49 0.68
N ILE A 41 22.72 -12.68 0.47
CA ILE A 41 21.27 -12.84 0.56
C ILE A 41 20.90 -13.08 2.03
N ASP A 42 20.17 -12.15 2.61
CA ASP A 42 19.59 -12.32 3.94
C ASP A 42 18.35 -13.22 3.87
N TYR A 43 18.57 -14.54 3.93
CA TYR A 43 17.50 -15.55 3.89
C TYR A 43 16.50 -15.41 5.04
N ARG A 44 16.95 -14.88 6.20
CA ARG A 44 16.08 -14.67 7.36
C ARG A 44 15.06 -13.56 7.06
N VAL A 45 15.52 -12.45 6.50
CA VAL A 45 14.63 -11.35 6.09
C VAL A 45 13.68 -11.79 5.00
N LEU A 46 14.16 -12.55 4.00
CA LEU A 46 13.30 -13.08 2.93
C LEU A 46 12.22 -14.02 3.47
N ALA A 47 12.57 -14.92 4.39
CA ALA A 47 11.61 -15.83 5.02
C ALA A 47 10.56 -15.06 5.85
N LEU A 48 10.98 -14.04 6.61
CA LEU A 48 10.05 -13.19 7.38
C LEU A 48 9.10 -12.43 6.45
N LEU A 49 9.61 -11.85 5.37
CA LEU A 49 8.78 -11.17 4.35
C LEU A 49 7.77 -12.12 3.73
N PHE A 50 8.20 -13.33 3.34
CA PHE A 50 7.31 -14.33 2.76
C PHE A 50 6.19 -14.72 3.72
N CYS A 51 6.52 -15.06 4.97
CA CYS A 51 5.54 -15.40 6.00
C CYS A 51 4.56 -14.25 6.25
N PHE A 52 5.07 -13.03 6.34
CA PHE A 52 4.25 -11.84 6.54
C PHE A 52 3.29 -11.62 5.37
N MET A 53 3.78 -11.69 4.12
CA MET A 53 2.95 -11.56 2.92
C MET A 53 1.87 -12.65 2.83
N ALA A 54 2.20 -13.89 3.23
CA ALA A 54 1.23 -14.99 3.26
C ALA A 54 0.09 -14.73 4.27
N VAL A 55 0.42 -14.24 5.48
CA VAL A 55 -0.57 -13.88 6.50
C VAL A 55 -1.47 -12.74 6.01
N VAL A 56 -0.88 -11.69 5.43
CA VAL A 56 -1.64 -10.54 4.92
C VAL A 56 -2.53 -10.95 3.74
N ALA A 57 -2.04 -11.83 2.84
CA ALA A 57 -2.85 -12.39 1.76
C ALA A 57 -4.06 -13.18 2.31
N GLY A 58 -3.86 -13.93 3.40
CA GLY A 58 -4.94 -14.59 4.13
C GLY A 58 -5.99 -13.63 4.65
N PHE A 59 -5.60 -12.55 5.31
CA PHE A 59 -6.54 -11.52 5.79
C PHE A 59 -7.29 -10.83 4.66
N ARG A 60 -6.62 -10.60 3.52
CA ARG A 60 -7.26 -10.05 2.33
C ARG A 60 -8.28 -11.01 1.74
N SER A 61 -7.98 -12.31 1.66
CA SER A 61 -8.91 -13.31 1.12
C SER A 61 -10.20 -13.47 1.94
N VAL A 62 -10.13 -13.20 3.25
CA VAL A 62 -11.29 -13.22 4.16
C VAL A 62 -12.09 -11.90 4.10
N GLY A 63 -11.61 -10.88 3.38
CA GLY A 63 -12.30 -9.58 3.26
C GLY A 63 -12.22 -8.73 4.54
N LEU A 64 -11.21 -8.96 5.40
CA LEU A 64 -11.05 -8.23 6.66
C LEU A 64 -10.90 -6.71 6.43
N PHE A 65 -10.14 -6.33 5.41
CA PHE A 65 -9.88 -4.92 5.11
C PHE A 65 -11.12 -4.23 4.56
N GLU A 66 -11.86 -4.90 3.67
CA GLU A 66 -13.13 -4.42 3.15
C GLU A 66 -14.16 -4.24 4.26
N TRP A 67 -14.23 -5.17 5.21
CA TRP A 67 -15.10 -5.06 6.37
C TRP A 67 -14.72 -3.85 7.25
N LEU A 68 -13.42 -3.66 7.51
CA LEU A 68 -12.94 -2.53 8.32
C LEU A 68 -13.30 -1.18 7.67
N ILE A 69 -13.04 -1.06 6.37
CA ILE A 69 -13.33 0.15 5.62
C ILE A 69 -14.84 0.45 5.60
N LYS A 70 -15.67 -0.57 5.35
CA LYS A 70 -17.14 -0.43 5.41
C LYS A 70 -17.60 0.12 6.76
N LYS A 71 -17.06 -0.42 7.85
CA LYS A 71 -17.37 0.05 9.20
C LYS A 71 -16.97 1.51 9.41
N MET A 72 -15.84 1.94 8.87
CA MET A 72 -15.41 3.35 8.93
C MET A 72 -16.33 4.27 8.12
N LEU A 73 -16.82 3.80 6.98
CA LEU A 73 -17.72 4.59 6.11
C LEU A 73 -19.10 4.85 6.72
N CYS A 74 -19.60 3.99 7.60
CA CYS A 74 -20.89 4.20 8.28
C CYS A 74 -20.95 5.49 9.11
N TYR A 75 -19.81 6.06 9.48
CA TYR A 75 -19.74 7.32 10.24
C TYR A 75 -19.58 8.57 9.37
N VAL A 76 -19.51 8.42 8.06
CA VAL A 76 -19.24 9.51 7.11
C VAL A 76 -20.53 10.22 6.71
N LYS A 77 -20.55 11.54 6.88
CA LYS A 77 -21.71 12.39 6.53
C LYS A 77 -21.42 13.35 5.36
N ASN A 78 -20.17 13.69 5.11
CA ASN A 78 -19.75 14.70 4.14
C ASN A 78 -18.64 14.19 3.23
N ALA A 79 -18.50 14.73 2.01
CA ALA A 79 -17.45 14.37 1.05
C ALA A 79 -16.05 14.47 1.65
N ARG A 80 -15.73 15.56 2.35
CA ARG A 80 -14.44 15.73 3.04
C ARG A 80 -14.16 14.63 4.07
N GLN A 81 -15.19 14.21 4.85
CA GLN A 81 -15.03 13.13 5.81
C GLN A 81 -14.76 11.79 5.11
N LEU A 82 -15.44 11.57 3.96
CA LEU A 82 -15.22 10.38 3.13
C LEU A 82 -13.77 10.29 2.67
N GLU A 83 -13.27 11.34 2.07
CA GLU A 83 -11.90 11.41 1.56
C GLU A 83 -10.87 11.28 2.67
N LEU A 84 -11.10 11.98 3.80
CA LEU A 84 -10.24 11.88 4.99
C LEU A 84 -10.20 10.45 5.53
N VAL A 85 -11.34 9.78 5.65
CA VAL A 85 -11.42 8.39 6.14
C VAL A 85 -10.68 7.45 5.20
N LEU A 86 -10.78 7.63 3.88
CA LEU A 86 -10.08 6.82 2.88
C LEU A 86 -8.55 7.01 2.97
N VAL A 87 -8.09 8.24 3.14
CA VAL A 87 -6.65 8.57 3.26
C VAL A 87 -6.08 8.08 4.60
N LEU A 88 -6.76 8.39 5.71
CA LEU A 88 -6.31 7.96 7.04
C LEU A 88 -6.41 6.45 7.21
N GLY A 89 -7.45 5.82 6.66
CA GLY A 89 -7.57 4.37 6.65
C GLY A 89 -6.37 3.70 5.99
N CYS A 90 -5.94 4.23 4.84
CA CYS A 90 -4.73 3.78 4.14
C CYS A 90 -3.46 4.02 4.97
N PHE A 91 -3.32 5.20 5.62
CA PHE A 91 -2.20 5.53 6.49
C PHE A 91 -2.05 4.56 7.66
N PHE A 92 -3.13 4.32 8.41
CA PHE A 92 -3.07 3.42 9.57
C PHE A 92 -2.96 1.95 9.17
N ALA A 93 -3.62 1.54 8.08
CA ALA A 93 -3.50 0.17 7.59
C ALA A 93 -2.06 -0.15 7.17
N SER A 94 -1.38 0.79 6.51
CA SER A 94 0.00 0.59 6.06
C SER A 94 1.02 0.41 7.19
N MET A 95 0.69 0.76 8.43
CA MET A 95 1.53 0.48 9.60
C MET A 95 1.58 -1.02 9.94
N TRP A 96 0.51 -1.75 9.62
CA TRP A 96 0.34 -3.17 9.98
C TRP A 96 0.50 -4.11 8.80
N ILE A 97 0.23 -3.60 7.60
CA ILE A 97 0.44 -4.28 6.33
C ILE A 97 1.43 -3.45 5.51
N THR A 98 2.07 -4.04 4.51
CA THR A 98 2.99 -3.27 3.67
C THR A 98 2.25 -2.16 2.92
N ASN A 99 2.95 -1.04 2.64
CA ASN A 99 2.41 0.07 1.85
C ASN A 99 1.78 -0.38 0.54
N ASP A 100 2.41 -1.34 -0.16
CA ASP A 100 1.91 -1.87 -1.44
C ASP A 100 0.58 -2.61 -1.29
N VAL A 101 0.44 -3.45 -0.26
CA VAL A 101 -0.80 -4.18 0.02
C VAL A 101 -1.90 -3.22 0.48
N ALA A 102 -1.56 -2.19 1.27
CA ALA A 102 -2.50 -1.14 1.63
C ALA A 102 -3.04 -0.46 0.37
N LEU A 103 -2.18 -0.03 -0.55
CA LEU A 103 -2.59 0.60 -1.80
C LEU A 103 -3.43 -0.32 -2.69
N LEU A 104 -3.01 -1.59 -2.85
CA LEU A 104 -3.76 -2.58 -3.64
C LEU A 104 -5.18 -2.83 -3.10
N THR A 105 -5.42 -2.55 -1.83
CA THR A 105 -6.73 -2.72 -1.19
C THR A 105 -7.53 -1.42 -1.19
N PHE A 106 -6.92 -0.33 -0.72
CA PHE A 106 -7.62 0.94 -0.49
C PHE A 106 -7.87 1.74 -1.77
N VAL A 107 -6.97 1.70 -2.77
CA VAL A 107 -7.14 2.49 -4.00
C VAL A 107 -8.33 2.01 -4.83
N PRO A 108 -8.48 0.72 -5.19
CA PRO A 108 -9.66 0.24 -5.92
C PRO A 108 -10.96 0.50 -5.15
N PHE A 109 -10.90 0.38 -3.83
CA PHE A 109 -12.05 0.69 -2.98
C PHE A 109 -12.41 2.17 -3.02
N ALA A 110 -11.42 3.08 -2.90
CA ALA A 110 -11.64 4.52 -3.00
C ALA A 110 -12.22 4.92 -4.36
N VAL A 111 -11.73 4.34 -5.46
CA VAL A 111 -12.28 4.55 -6.81
C VAL A 111 -13.77 4.21 -6.84
N ALA A 112 -14.12 3.02 -6.37
CA ALA A 112 -15.50 2.56 -6.40
C ALA A 112 -16.44 3.43 -5.52
N VAL A 113 -15.98 3.79 -4.31
CA VAL A 113 -16.76 4.61 -3.36
C VAL A 113 -16.94 6.04 -3.88
N LEU A 114 -15.86 6.67 -4.38
CA LEU A 114 -15.92 8.05 -4.90
C LEU A 114 -16.78 8.13 -6.17
N GLN A 115 -16.71 7.13 -7.05
CA GLN A 115 -17.59 7.04 -8.23
C GLN A 115 -19.05 6.88 -7.81
N ALA A 116 -19.35 6.00 -6.86
CA ALA A 116 -20.71 5.82 -6.34
C ALA A 116 -21.26 7.06 -5.63
N ALA A 117 -20.37 7.85 -4.97
CA ALA A 117 -20.72 9.11 -4.31
C ALA A 117 -20.84 10.30 -5.28
N GLY A 118 -20.48 10.14 -6.56
CA GLY A 118 -20.49 11.22 -7.56
C GLY A 118 -19.34 12.22 -7.40
N LEU A 119 -18.25 11.83 -6.72
CA LEU A 119 -17.06 12.66 -6.40
C LEU A 119 -15.87 12.33 -7.31
N THR A 120 -16.11 12.09 -8.58
CA THR A 120 -15.07 11.69 -9.55
C THR A 120 -14.01 12.76 -9.78
N GLU A 121 -14.33 14.03 -9.58
CA GLU A 121 -13.39 15.16 -9.72
C GLU A 121 -12.22 15.07 -8.71
N ASN A 122 -12.49 14.55 -7.50
CA ASN A 122 -11.51 14.44 -6.43
C ASN A 122 -10.72 13.12 -6.47
N LEU A 123 -11.06 12.22 -7.41
CA LEU A 123 -10.49 10.87 -7.47
C LEU A 123 -8.96 10.87 -7.54
N ILE A 124 -8.38 11.67 -8.44
CA ILE A 124 -6.92 11.76 -8.62
C ILE A 124 -6.26 12.26 -7.34
N PHE A 125 -6.83 13.29 -6.73
CA PHE A 125 -6.30 13.86 -5.50
C PHE A 125 -6.30 12.82 -4.37
N VAL A 126 -7.40 12.11 -4.17
CA VAL A 126 -7.52 11.08 -3.12
C VAL A 126 -6.54 9.93 -3.33
N ILE A 127 -6.37 9.46 -4.57
CA ILE A 127 -5.40 8.39 -4.89
C ILE A 127 -3.97 8.85 -4.60
N VAL A 128 -3.61 10.07 -4.99
CA VAL A 128 -2.28 10.63 -4.69
C VAL A 128 -2.09 10.74 -3.18
N MET A 129 -3.07 11.25 -2.46
CA MET A 129 -3.01 11.36 -0.99
C MET A 129 -2.94 9.99 -0.32
N GLN A 130 -3.64 8.97 -0.80
CA GLN A 130 -3.52 7.59 -0.31
C GLN A 130 -2.13 7.01 -0.55
N THR A 131 -1.51 7.30 -1.71
CA THR A 131 -0.16 6.86 -2.03
C THR A 131 0.86 7.48 -1.07
N ILE A 132 0.75 8.77 -0.82
CA ILE A 132 1.58 9.48 0.17
C ILE A 132 1.31 8.92 1.57
N ALA A 133 0.05 8.76 1.95
CA ALA A 133 -0.37 8.25 3.25
C ALA A 133 0.16 6.84 3.53
N ALA A 134 0.08 5.92 2.55
CA ALA A 134 0.60 4.56 2.69
C ALA A 134 2.11 4.55 2.94
N ASN A 135 2.87 5.36 2.21
CA ASN A 135 4.32 5.44 2.38
C ASN A 135 4.69 6.07 3.72
N LEU A 136 4.04 7.17 4.11
CA LEU A 136 4.31 7.85 5.38
C LEU A 136 3.86 7.04 6.60
N GLY A 137 2.72 6.34 6.51
CA GLY A 137 2.24 5.48 7.58
C GLY A 137 3.13 4.26 7.79
N SER A 138 3.52 3.61 6.71
CA SER A 138 4.35 2.39 6.76
C SER A 138 5.73 2.60 7.39
N MET A 139 6.22 3.85 7.44
CA MET A 139 7.49 4.17 8.09
C MET A 139 7.46 3.95 9.60
N CYS A 140 6.28 3.99 10.23
CA CYS A 140 6.15 3.93 11.69
C CYS A 140 6.63 2.61 12.29
N THR A 141 6.45 1.51 11.58
CA THR A 141 6.74 0.17 12.09
C THR A 141 7.81 -0.56 11.27
N PRO A 142 8.55 -1.49 11.88
CA PRO A 142 9.52 -2.30 11.13
C PRO A 142 8.90 -3.15 10.03
N ILE A 143 7.63 -3.55 10.19
CA ILE A 143 6.91 -4.44 9.25
C ILE A 143 6.15 -3.68 8.16
N GLY A 144 6.03 -2.35 8.27
CA GLY A 144 5.24 -1.53 7.33
C GLY A 144 5.81 -1.47 5.92
N ASN A 145 7.11 -1.69 5.75
CA ASN A 145 7.73 -1.84 4.44
C ASN A 145 8.99 -2.72 4.50
N PRO A 146 9.39 -3.36 3.37
CA PRO A 146 10.57 -4.23 3.33
C PRO A 146 11.87 -3.53 3.72
N GLN A 147 12.02 -2.25 3.37
CA GLN A 147 13.21 -1.46 3.68
C GLN A 147 13.38 -1.28 5.19
N ASN A 148 12.31 -0.98 5.91
CA ASN A 148 12.34 -0.85 7.36
C ASN A 148 12.68 -2.19 8.03
N LEU A 149 12.11 -3.29 7.53
CA LEU A 149 12.39 -4.62 8.06
C LEU A 149 13.88 -4.97 7.89
N TYR A 150 14.45 -4.66 6.73
CA TYR A 150 15.87 -4.88 6.47
C TYR A 150 16.76 -4.03 7.40
N LEU A 151 16.52 -2.71 7.47
CA LEU A 151 17.27 -1.81 8.35
C LEU A 151 17.12 -2.20 9.82
N TYR A 152 15.93 -2.62 10.24
CA TYR A 152 15.68 -3.10 11.59
C TYR A 152 16.48 -4.38 11.89
N SER A 153 16.55 -5.32 10.95
CA SER A 153 17.34 -6.56 11.11
C SER A 153 18.84 -6.29 11.26
N LEU A 154 19.36 -5.27 10.56
CA LEU A 154 20.76 -4.86 10.65
C LEU A 154 21.08 -4.10 11.94
N SER A 155 20.12 -3.34 12.48
CA SER A 155 20.36 -2.45 13.62
C SER A 155 20.56 -3.19 14.94
N CYS A 156 20.15 -4.46 15.03
CA CYS A 156 20.12 -5.26 16.27
C CYS A 156 19.45 -4.54 17.46
N SER A 157 18.62 -3.56 17.18
CA SER A 157 17.98 -2.70 18.18
C SER A 157 16.62 -3.26 18.62
N PRO A 158 16.15 -2.98 19.86
CA PRO A 158 14.81 -3.38 20.26
C PRO A 158 13.74 -2.59 19.48
N VAL A 159 12.57 -3.20 19.26
CA VAL A 159 11.41 -2.57 18.55
C VAL A 159 11.04 -1.21 19.15
N THR A 160 11.16 -1.09 20.48
CA THR A 160 10.85 0.17 21.18
C THR A 160 11.76 1.33 20.79
N ALA A 161 13.05 1.06 20.51
CA ALA A 161 13.98 2.08 20.05
C ALA A 161 13.65 2.53 18.63
N PHE A 162 13.31 1.58 17.73
CA PHE A 162 12.85 1.89 16.38
C PHE A 162 11.58 2.76 16.41
N LEU A 163 10.57 2.37 17.20
CA LEU A 163 9.34 3.12 17.31
C LEU A 163 9.56 4.54 17.89
N LYS A 164 10.40 4.69 18.91
CA LYS A 164 10.75 6.01 19.45
C LYS A 164 11.39 6.93 18.43
N LEU A 165 12.20 6.38 17.53
CA LEU A 165 12.86 7.13 16.46
C LEU A 165 11.87 7.54 15.37
N MET A 166 11.00 6.63 14.93
CA MET A 166 10.13 6.83 13.78
C MET A 166 8.80 7.55 14.14
N PHE A 167 8.34 7.40 15.37
CA PHE A 167 7.07 8.00 15.81
C PHE A 167 6.98 9.52 15.62
N PRO A 168 7.99 10.35 16.00
CA PRO A 168 7.92 11.79 15.79
C PRO A 168 7.78 12.17 14.31
N VAL A 169 8.54 11.50 13.43
CA VAL A 169 8.48 11.74 11.98
C VAL A 169 7.11 11.36 11.42
N THR A 170 6.58 10.21 11.85
CA THR A 170 5.25 9.76 11.44
C THR A 170 4.14 10.67 11.97
N ALA A 171 4.28 11.21 13.19
CA ALA A 171 3.32 12.15 13.76
C ALA A 171 3.29 13.49 13.00
N VAL A 172 4.46 14.02 12.63
CA VAL A 172 4.55 15.22 11.78
C VAL A 172 3.93 14.95 10.41
N SER A 173 4.23 13.80 9.82
CA SER A 173 3.66 13.38 8.53
C SER A 173 2.14 13.28 8.57
N LEU A 174 1.59 12.71 9.66
CA LEU A 174 0.14 12.66 9.89
C LEU A 174 -0.45 14.07 9.99
N GLY A 175 0.20 14.98 10.72
CA GLY A 175 -0.21 16.37 10.83
C GLY A 175 -0.28 17.09 9.47
N LEU A 176 0.74 16.89 8.62
CA LEU A 176 0.75 17.42 7.26
C LEU A 176 -0.34 16.84 6.39
N LEU A 177 -0.60 15.52 6.47
CA LEU A 177 -1.70 14.87 5.77
C LEU A 177 -3.06 15.42 6.19
N LEU A 178 -3.26 15.66 7.48
CA LEU A 178 -4.49 16.27 7.99
C LEU A 178 -4.67 17.69 7.46
N VAL A 179 -3.64 18.51 7.49
CA VAL A 179 -3.68 19.88 6.97
C VAL A 179 -4.00 19.90 5.48
N THR A 180 -3.33 19.06 4.67
CA THR A 180 -3.60 18.98 3.22
C THR A 180 -5.02 18.49 2.94
N SER A 181 -5.52 17.53 3.72
CA SER A 181 -6.89 17.03 3.59
C SER A 181 -7.94 18.09 4.00
N LEU A 182 -7.61 19.03 4.88
CA LEU A 182 -8.49 20.16 5.22
C LEU A 182 -8.62 21.18 4.10
N CYS A 183 -7.67 21.25 3.17
CA CYS A 183 -7.72 22.12 2.00
C CYS A 183 -8.73 21.67 0.95
N ILE A 184 -9.30 20.45 1.09
CA ILE A 184 -10.31 19.92 0.20
C ILE A 184 -11.64 20.69 0.38
N PRO A 185 -12.30 21.14 -0.71
CA PRO A 185 -13.58 21.82 -0.59
C PRO A 185 -14.64 20.93 0.07
N LYS A 186 -15.52 21.53 0.86
CA LYS A 186 -16.67 20.82 1.43
C LYS A 186 -17.69 20.59 0.31
N GLY A 187 -17.63 19.45 -0.36
CA GLY A 187 -18.67 19.00 -1.30
C GLY A 187 -19.81 18.29 -0.57
N GLU A 188 -21.02 18.41 -1.06
CA GLU A 188 -22.15 17.58 -0.64
C GLU A 188 -22.06 16.23 -1.32
N ILE A 189 -22.28 15.16 -0.57
CA ILE A 189 -22.40 13.81 -1.15
C ILE A 189 -23.77 13.74 -1.83
N LYS A 190 -23.79 13.60 -3.16
CA LYS A 190 -25.03 13.48 -3.95
C LYS A 190 -25.79 12.17 -3.71
N VAL A 191 -25.15 11.19 -3.09
CA VAL A 191 -25.73 9.87 -2.77
C VAL A 191 -25.43 9.57 -1.31
N GLN A 192 -26.47 9.23 -0.54
CA GLN A 192 -26.32 8.87 0.87
C GLN A 192 -25.29 7.74 1.03
N ALA A 193 -24.33 7.90 1.93
CA ALA A 193 -23.30 6.91 2.25
C ALA A 193 -23.90 5.53 2.60
N GLU A 194 -25.14 5.48 3.09
CA GLU A 194 -25.92 4.25 3.28
C GLU A 194 -26.12 3.44 1.99
N ARG A 195 -26.34 4.07 0.84
CA ARG A 195 -26.46 3.34 -0.44
C ARG A 195 -25.14 2.78 -0.91
N VAL A 196 -24.04 3.46 -0.63
CA VAL A 196 -22.70 2.95 -0.95
C VAL A 196 -22.39 1.73 -0.07
N CYS A 197 -22.78 1.75 1.20
CA CYS A 197 -22.64 0.62 2.11
C CYS A 197 -23.49 -0.58 1.61
N LEU A 198 -24.71 -0.36 1.14
CA LEU A 198 -25.63 -1.39 0.63
C LEU A 198 -25.18 -1.98 -0.72
N LEU A 199 -24.61 -1.19 -1.62
CA LEU A 199 -24.11 -1.67 -2.91
C LEU A 199 -22.98 -2.72 -2.76
N TYR A 200 -22.19 -2.61 -1.69
CA TYR A 200 -21.13 -3.56 -1.37
C TYR A 200 -21.52 -4.66 -0.39
N THR A 201 -22.73 -4.61 0.17
CA THR A 201 -23.27 -5.68 1.02
C THR A 201 -24.10 -6.70 0.23
N SER A 202 -24.44 -6.42 -1.03
CA SER A 202 -25.07 -7.40 -1.89
C SER A 202 -24.06 -8.49 -2.25
N PRO A 203 -24.37 -9.78 -2.05
CA PRO A 203 -23.51 -10.87 -2.51
C PRO A 203 -23.31 -10.72 -4.02
N SER A 204 -22.06 -10.87 -4.44
CA SER A 204 -21.69 -10.86 -5.86
C SER A 204 -22.54 -11.93 -6.58
N PRO A 205 -23.12 -11.64 -7.75
CA PRO A 205 -23.84 -12.67 -8.54
C PRO A 205 -22.84 -13.59 -9.25
N ARG A 206 -21.91 -14.17 -8.54
CA ARG A 206 -20.95 -15.18 -8.98
C ARG A 206 -20.94 -16.31 -7.97
N ASP A 207 -22.08 -16.94 -7.81
CA ASP A 207 -22.24 -18.30 -7.31
C ASP A 207 -23.22 -19.02 -8.23
#